data_629632c8305d88be47acecd4be1e325d
#
_entry.id   629632c8305d88be47acecd4be1e325d
#
_cell.length_a   1.000
_cell.length_b   1.000
_cell.length_c   1.000
_cell.angle_alpha   90.00
_cell.angle_beta   90.00
_cell.angle_gamma   90.00
#
_symmetry.space_group_name_H-M   'P 1'
#
loop_
_entity.id
_entity.type
_entity.pdbx_description
1 polymer ?
#
loop_
_entity_poly.entity_id
_entity_poly.type
_entity_poly.pdbx_seq_one_letter_code
_entity_poly.pdbx_strand_id
1 'polypeptide(L)'
;MIQINNGYAEYYYLLSDGRVYNAEKDSYISSNSRHQYKLKTIDDKYINISLKKLYSIVYNKAYCKDDIVTLEGEEWKEIDDTNGLYYISNRGRVKSYQGYNAILLKPFKTKGGYGRVDIVQSGKRVSKLIHRLTAAAFLPLPKDIDYQLHHKDFNIDNNAADNLEWLSSQEHSKKHSERSKEDGKER
;
A
#
# COMPACT_ATOMS: atom_id res chain seq x y z
N MET A 1 -19.75 11.64 9.32
CA MET A 1 -19.98 11.13 10.69
C MET A 1 -20.70 9.80 10.58
N ILE A 2 -20.16 8.74 11.12
CA ILE A 2 -20.76 7.40 11.08
C ILE A 2 -20.91 6.88 12.51
N GLN A 3 -22.08 6.34 12.83
CA GLN A 3 -22.38 5.79 14.16
C GLN A 3 -21.49 4.57 14.46
N ILE A 4 -20.94 4.51 15.68
CA ILE A 4 -20.13 3.38 16.14
C ILE A 4 -21.08 2.33 16.72
N ASN A 5 -21.36 1.28 15.94
CA ASN A 5 -22.18 0.15 16.36
C ASN A 5 -21.29 -0.98 16.94
N ASN A 6 -21.72 -2.22 16.94
CA ASN A 6 -20.96 -3.38 17.42
C ASN A 6 -20.73 -3.42 18.93
N GLY A 7 -21.79 -3.27 19.71
CA GLY A 7 -21.74 -3.42 21.16
C GLY A 7 -21.36 -2.16 21.93
N TYR A 8 -21.26 -1.00 21.24
CA TYR A 8 -21.13 0.31 21.87
C TYR A 8 -22.48 1.01 21.99
N ALA A 9 -22.60 1.92 22.95
CA ALA A 9 -23.78 2.71 23.09
C ALA A 9 -24.06 3.57 21.86
N GLU A 10 -25.31 3.71 21.46
CA GLU A 10 -25.76 4.26 20.18
C GLU A 10 -25.42 5.73 19.93
N TYR A 11 -24.97 6.43 20.94
CA TYR A 11 -24.67 7.87 20.85
C TYR A 11 -23.23 8.20 20.47
N TYR A 12 -22.40 7.19 20.12
CA TYR A 12 -21.04 7.44 19.64
C TYR A 12 -20.94 7.48 18.13
N TYR A 13 -20.23 8.47 17.62
CA TYR A 13 -19.99 8.67 16.19
C TYR A 13 -18.51 8.88 15.91
N LEU A 14 -18.03 8.25 14.85
CA LEU A 14 -16.69 8.45 14.32
C LEU A 14 -16.74 9.41 13.13
N LEU A 15 -15.92 10.46 13.15
CA LEU A 15 -15.76 11.40 12.07
C LEU A 15 -14.67 10.92 11.10
N SER A 16 -14.71 11.43 9.87
CA SER A 16 -13.70 11.13 8.83
C SER A 16 -12.28 11.55 9.21
N ASP A 17 -12.14 12.56 10.05
CA ASP A 17 -10.86 13.07 10.58
C ASP A 17 -10.35 12.30 11.81
N GLY A 18 -11.06 11.26 12.25
CA GLY A 18 -10.69 10.41 13.38
C GLY A 18 -11.17 10.89 14.74
N ARG A 19 -11.88 12.01 14.83
CA ARG A 19 -12.48 12.43 16.09
C ARG A 19 -13.68 11.57 16.45
N VAL A 20 -13.87 11.30 17.74
CA VAL A 20 -15.03 10.61 18.26
C VAL A 20 -15.95 11.61 18.94
N TYR A 21 -17.20 11.64 18.50
CA TYR A 21 -18.24 12.51 19.05
C TYR A 21 -19.23 11.71 19.89
N ASN A 22 -19.62 12.24 21.04
CA ASN A 22 -20.67 11.71 21.90
C ASN A 22 -21.90 12.59 21.79
N ALA A 23 -22.94 12.10 21.14
CA ALA A 23 -24.18 12.85 20.91
C ALA A 23 -25.02 13.03 22.18
N GLU A 24 -24.91 12.15 23.18
CA GLU A 24 -25.59 12.31 24.48
C GLU A 24 -25.06 13.51 25.26
N LYS A 25 -23.75 13.75 25.16
CA LYS A 25 -23.05 14.83 25.87
C LYS A 25 -22.76 16.05 25.01
N ASP A 26 -23.14 16.01 23.73
CA ASP A 26 -22.83 17.04 22.73
C ASP A 26 -21.36 17.49 22.74
N SER A 27 -20.46 16.52 22.76
CA SER A 27 -19.02 16.82 22.91
C SER A 27 -18.14 15.77 22.23
N TYR A 28 -16.92 16.23 21.87
CA TYR A 28 -15.88 15.32 21.39
C TYR A 28 -15.17 14.63 22.57
N ILE A 29 -14.87 13.35 22.36
CA ILE A 29 -14.12 12.56 23.34
C ILE A 29 -12.62 12.68 23.04
N SER A 30 -11.85 13.11 24.04
CA SER A 30 -10.40 13.11 23.95
C SER A 30 -9.82 11.71 24.10
N SER A 31 -8.81 11.40 23.30
CA SER A 31 -8.02 10.16 23.48
C SER A 31 -7.01 10.31 24.61
N ASN A 32 -6.65 9.20 25.22
CA ASN A 32 -5.55 9.16 26.20
C ASN A 32 -4.17 9.22 25.50
N SER A 33 -3.07 9.21 26.29
CA SER A 33 -1.69 9.23 25.81
C SER A 33 -1.31 8.05 24.90
N ARG A 34 -2.09 6.96 24.90
CA ARG A 34 -1.95 5.79 24.04
C ARG A 34 -2.88 5.85 22.82
N HIS A 35 -3.47 7.01 22.51
CA HIS A 35 -4.42 7.20 21.41
C HIS A 35 -5.64 6.26 21.49
N GLN A 36 -6.13 6.03 22.70
CA GLN A 36 -7.30 5.22 22.97
C GLN A 36 -8.44 6.09 23.49
N TYR A 37 -9.65 5.79 23.04
CA TYR A 37 -10.89 6.41 23.48
C TYR A 37 -11.56 5.54 24.54
N LYS A 38 -12.05 6.15 25.63
CA LYS A 38 -12.84 5.45 26.65
C LYS A 38 -14.31 5.51 26.25
N LEU A 39 -14.85 4.41 25.75
CA LEU A 39 -16.24 4.31 25.32
C LEU A 39 -17.02 3.37 26.23
N LYS A 40 -18.32 3.66 26.40
CA LYS A 40 -19.26 2.84 27.14
C LYS A 40 -19.86 1.81 26.18
N THR A 41 -19.95 0.56 26.59
CA THR A 41 -20.63 -0.51 25.85
C THR A 41 -22.13 -0.50 26.16
N ILE A 42 -22.91 -1.25 25.36
CA ILE A 42 -24.34 -1.45 25.61
C ILE A 42 -24.60 -2.14 26.96
N ASP A 43 -23.64 -2.91 27.50
CA ASP A 43 -23.72 -3.56 28.81
C ASP A 43 -23.22 -2.66 29.95
N ASP A 44 -23.24 -1.35 29.76
CA ASP A 44 -22.86 -0.33 30.76
C ASP A 44 -21.40 -0.38 31.23
N LYS A 45 -20.50 -1.09 30.49
CA LYS A 45 -19.07 -1.19 30.81
C LYS A 45 -18.27 -0.18 30.05
N TYR A 46 -17.21 0.35 30.67
CA TYR A 46 -16.24 1.22 29.96
C TYR A 46 -15.08 0.40 29.47
N ILE A 47 -14.71 0.57 28.18
CA ILE A 47 -13.51 0.00 27.60
C ILE A 47 -12.67 1.08 26.92
N ASN A 48 -11.37 0.84 26.86
CA ASN A 48 -10.45 1.66 26.07
C ASN A 48 -10.27 1.03 24.70
N ILE A 49 -10.56 1.79 23.66
CA ILE A 49 -10.45 1.33 22.27
C ILE A 49 -9.56 2.26 21.46
N SER A 50 -8.65 1.71 20.69
CA SER A 50 -7.80 2.50 19.80
C SER A 50 -8.58 3.03 18.60
N LEU A 51 -8.14 4.19 18.07
CA LEU A 51 -8.72 4.75 16.86
C LEU A 51 -8.66 3.75 15.70
N LYS A 52 -7.53 3.03 15.54
CA LYS A 52 -7.37 1.96 14.55
C LYS A 52 -8.48 0.91 14.66
N LYS A 53 -8.82 0.46 15.88
CA LYS A 53 -9.87 -0.53 16.09
C LYS A 53 -11.26 0.05 15.80
N LEU A 54 -11.52 1.32 16.16
CA LEU A 54 -12.78 2.00 15.83
C LEU A 54 -12.98 2.09 14.31
N TYR A 55 -11.94 2.49 13.57
CA TYR A 55 -12.03 2.53 12.10
C TYR A 55 -12.28 1.14 11.50
N SER A 56 -11.63 0.10 12.01
CA SER A 56 -11.89 -1.27 11.52
C SER A 56 -13.32 -1.73 11.76
N ILE A 57 -13.95 -1.26 12.85
CA ILE A 57 -15.35 -1.57 13.17
C ILE A 57 -16.30 -0.80 12.25
N VAL A 58 -16.06 0.50 12.07
CA VAL A 58 -16.99 1.40 11.38
C VAL A 58 -16.87 1.29 9.85
N TYR A 59 -15.66 1.21 9.34
CA TYR A 59 -15.40 1.25 7.90
C TYR A 59 -14.98 -0.09 7.29
N ASN A 60 -14.84 -1.13 8.12
CA ASN A 60 -14.25 -2.42 7.73
C ASN A 60 -12.87 -2.27 7.04
N LYS A 61 -12.13 -1.23 7.41
CA LYS A 61 -10.80 -0.87 6.90
C LYS A 61 -9.86 -0.55 8.05
N ALA A 62 -8.57 -0.79 7.86
CA ALA A 62 -7.56 -0.33 8.82
C ALA A 62 -7.43 1.20 8.74
N TYR A 63 -7.55 1.89 9.88
CA TYR A 63 -7.21 3.31 9.96
C TYR A 63 -5.70 3.48 9.95
N CYS A 64 -5.24 4.38 9.10
CA CYS A 64 -3.85 4.80 9.06
C CYS A 64 -3.80 6.24 8.54
N LYS A 65 -3.08 7.10 9.25
CA LYS A 65 -2.83 8.48 8.82
C LYS A 65 -1.84 8.43 7.65
N ASP A 66 -2.22 8.98 6.50
CA ASP A 66 -1.37 9.05 5.31
C ASP A 66 -0.86 10.47 5.11
N ASP A 67 0.36 10.73 5.58
CA ASP A 67 1.07 11.98 5.37
C ASP A 67 2.14 11.83 4.25
N ILE A 68 2.09 10.74 3.47
CA ILE A 68 3.05 10.51 2.39
C ILE A 68 2.78 11.47 1.25
N VAL A 69 3.77 12.31 0.95
CA VAL A 69 3.71 13.23 -0.17
C VAL A 69 3.64 12.45 -1.48
N THR A 70 2.55 12.65 -2.22
CA THR A 70 2.39 12.15 -3.59
C THR A 70 3.17 13.06 -4.54
N LEU A 71 3.98 12.48 -5.40
CA LEU A 71 4.75 13.22 -6.39
C LEU A 71 3.83 13.68 -7.55
N GLU A 72 4.26 14.68 -8.29
CA GLU A 72 3.52 15.14 -9.48
C GLU A 72 3.31 13.98 -10.47
N GLY A 73 2.07 13.77 -10.90
CA GLY A 73 1.68 12.67 -11.79
C GLY A 73 1.82 11.27 -11.18
N GLU A 74 1.99 11.17 -9.85
CA GLU A 74 2.04 9.88 -9.19
C GLU A 74 0.64 9.38 -8.84
N GLU A 75 0.35 8.16 -9.25
CA GLU A 75 -0.88 7.44 -8.97
C GLU A 75 -0.60 6.23 -8.08
N TRP A 76 -1.53 5.92 -7.18
CA TRP A 76 -1.44 4.81 -6.25
C TRP A 76 -2.56 3.81 -6.49
N LYS A 77 -2.22 2.52 -6.57
CA LYS A 77 -3.18 1.41 -6.64
C LYS A 77 -2.96 0.42 -5.50
N GLU A 78 -4.05 -0.14 -5.00
CA GLU A 78 -3.99 -1.18 -3.99
C GLU A 78 -3.29 -2.43 -4.57
N ILE A 79 -2.47 -3.07 -3.74
CA ILE A 79 -1.90 -4.38 -4.08
C ILE A 79 -2.94 -5.45 -3.71
N ASP A 80 -3.28 -6.30 -4.66
CA ASP A 80 -4.30 -7.34 -4.49
C ASP A 80 -4.04 -8.24 -3.27
N ASP A 81 -5.12 -8.72 -2.65
CA ASP A 81 -5.13 -9.60 -1.48
C ASP A 81 -4.43 -9.03 -0.24
N THR A 82 -4.30 -7.71 -0.14
CA THR A 82 -3.70 -7.04 1.03
C THR A 82 -4.72 -6.36 1.93
N ASN A 83 -6.02 -6.42 1.59
CA ASN A 83 -7.10 -5.78 2.34
C ASN A 83 -6.87 -4.28 2.59
N GLY A 84 -6.40 -3.55 1.59
CA GLY A 84 -6.11 -2.12 1.67
C GLY A 84 -4.90 -1.76 2.53
N LEU A 85 -4.05 -2.73 2.90
CA LEU A 85 -2.89 -2.48 3.75
C LEU A 85 -1.64 -2.02 2.97
N TYR A 86 -1.59 -2.27 1.67
CA TYR A 86 -0.43 -1.91 0.84
C TYR A 86 -0.85 -1.35 -0.51
N TYR A 87 -0.12 -0.35 -0.96
CA TYR A 87 -0.31 0.30 -2.24
C TYR A 87 1.02 0.42 -2.99
N ILE A 88 0.94 0.27 -4.30
CA ILE A 88 2.05 0.49 -5.24
C ILE A 88 1.77 1.73 -6.06
N SER A 89 2.78 2.57 -6.31
CA SER A 89 2.65 3.71 -7.21
C SER A 89 3.17 3.41 -8.62
N ASN A 90 2.71 4.20 -9.59
CA ASN A 90 3.25 4.18 -10.95
C ASN A 90 4.74 4.61 -11.02
N ARG A 91 5.30 5.11 -9.91
CA ARG A 91 6.73 5.45 -9.75
C ARG A 91 7.52 4.34 -9.06
N GLY A 92 6.92 3.17 -8.80
CA GLY A 92 7.57 2.04 -8.13
C GLY A 92 7.78 2.22 -6.63
N ARG A 93 7.07 3.15 -5.98
CA ARG A 93 7.08 3.31 -4.53
C ARG A 93 6.00 2.44 -3.90
N VAL A 94 6.31 1.81 -2.76
CA VAL A 94 5.34 0.99 -2.02
C VAL A 94 5.04 1.65 -0.69
N LYS A 95 3.77 1.87 -0.38
CA LYS A 95 3.34 2.36 0.93
C LYS A 95 2.57 1.31 1.70
N SER A 96 2.75 1.31 3.02
CA SER A 96 2.11 0.41 3.97
C SER A 96 1.25 1.17 4.94
N TYR A 97 0.03 0.67 5.14
CA TYR A 97 -0.93 1.14 6.15
C TYR A 97 -1.07 0.18 7.33
N GLN A 98 -0.08 -0.69 7.57
CA GLN A 98 -0.11 -1.61 8.71
C GLN A 98 -0.03 -0.91 10.06
N GLY A 99 0.64 0.25 10.11
CA GLY A 99 0.83 1.03 11.32
C GLY A 99 -0.27 2.07 11.56
N TYR A 100 -0.04 2.93 12.55
CA TYR A 100 -0.86 4.13 12.79
C TYR A 100 -0.61 5.19 11.72
N ASN A 101 0.64 5.33 11.27
CA ASN A 101 1.01 6.19 10.15
C ASN A 101 1.38 5.34 8.95
N ALA A 102 0.99 5.81 7.78
CA ALA A 102 1.46 5.24 6.52
C ALA A 102 2.98 5.46 6.39
N ILE A 103 3.67 4.46 5.89
CA ILE A 103 5.11 4.54 5.66
C ILE A 103 5.44 4.08 4.24
N LEU A 104 6.45 4.70 3.64
CA LEU A 104 7.08 4.16 2.45
C LEU A 104 8.00 3.01 2.85
N LEU A 105 7.81 1.85 2.22
CA LEU A 105 8.68 0.71 2.44
C LEU A 105 10.03 0.94 1.75
N LYS A 106 11.12 0.69 2.49
CA LYS A 106 12.47 0.68 1.91
C LYS A 106 12.69 -0.66 1.20
N PRO A 107 13.06 -0.65 -0.08
CA PRO A 107 13.36 -1.87 -0.81
C PRO A 107 14.62 -2.57 -0.29
N PHE A 108 14.59 -3.90 -0.30
CA PHE A 108 15.77 -4.76 -0.17
C PHE A 108 16.23 -5.20 -1.56
N LYS A 109 17.52 -5.41 -1.76
CA LYS A 109 18.05 -5.95 -3.01
C LYS A 109 18.03 -7.48 -3.00
N THR A 110 17.62 -8.08 -4.11
CA THR A 110 17.83 -9.52 -4.35
C THR A 110 19.29 -9.80 -4.75
N LYS A 111 19.68 -11.06 -4.86
CA LYS A 111 21.00 -11.44 -5.41
C LYS A 111 21.23 -10.91 -6.84
N GLY A 112 20.16 -10.79 -7.64
CA GLY A 112 20.19 -10.21 -8.98
C GLY A 112 20.08 -8.68 -9.03
N GLY A 113 20.14 -7.99 -7.88
CA GLY A 113 20.09 -6.53 -7.80
C GLY A 113 18.69 -5.91 -7.82
N TYR A 114 17.63 -6.68 -8.09
CA TYR A 114 16.27 -6.16 -8.16
C TYR A 114 15.74 -5.72 -6.79
N GLY A 115 14.98 -4.63 -6.77
CA GLY A 115 14.27 -4.16 -5.58
C GLY A 115 13.10 -5.07 -5.21
N ARG A 116 13.02 -5.47 -3.92
CA ARG A 116 11.90 -6.23 -3.37
C ARG A 116 11.41 -5.61 -2.07
N VAL A 117 10.17 -5.87 -1.72
CA VAL A 117 9.56 -5.54 -0.43
C VAL A 117 8.89 -6.76 0.16
N ASP A 118 8.82 -6.79 1.49
CA ASP A 118 8.04 -7.79 2.21
C ASP A 118 6.69 -7.19 2.59
N ILE A 119 5.63 -7.85 2.21
CA ILE A 119 4.23 -7.46 2.50
C ILE A 119 3.47 -8.62 3.14
N VAL A 120 2.32 -8.34 3.73
CA VAL A 120 1.37 -9.37 4.18
C VAL A 120 0.25 -9.48 3.16
N GLN A 121 0.14 -10.64 2.52
CA GLN A 121 -0.88 -10.96 1.52
C GLN A 121 -1.60 -12.22 1.96
N SER A 122 -2.92 -12.22 1.98
CA SER A 122 -3.73 -13.35 2.49
C SER A 122 -3.27 -13.85 3.87
N GLY A 123 -2.88 -12.92 4.78
CA GLY A 123 -2.42 -13.25 6.13
C GLY A 123 -1.00 -13.82 6.24
N LYS A 124 -0.28 -13.98 5.13
CA LYS A 124 1.11 -14.49 5.10
C LYS A 124 2.10 -13.42 4.68
N ARG A 125 3.29 -13.42 5.29
CA ARG A 125 4.39 -12.56 4.84
C ARG A 125 4.99 -13.13 3.55
N VAL A 126 5.03 -12.31 2.51
CA VAL A 126 5.57 -12.67 1.19
C VAL A 126 6.51 -11.57 0.68
N SER A 127 7.56 -11.97 -0.01
CA SER A 127 8.48 -11.06 -0.70
C SER A 127 8.00 -10.83 -2.13
N LYS A 128 7.85 -9.58 -2.54
CA LYS A 128 7.42 -9.20 -3.89
C LYS A 128 8.46 -8.28 -4.54
N LEU A 129 8.72 -8.51 -5.82
CA LEU A 129 9.58 -7.64 -6.63
C LEU A 129 8.80 -6.38 -7.02
N ILE A 130 9.41 -5.21 -6.83
CA ILE A 130 8.73 -3.92 -7.04
C ILE A 130 8.30 -3.76 -8.50
N HIS A 131 9.19 -4.02 -9.47
CA HIS A 131 8.84 -3.92 -10.90
C HIS A 131 7.64 -4.80 -11.26
N ARG A 132 7.51 -6.00 -10.67
CA ARG A 132 6.36 -6.87 -10.90
C ARG A 132 5.08 -6.33 -10.26
N LEU A 133 5.15 -5.71 -9.08
CA LEU A 133 4.00 -5.04 -8.47
C LEU A 133 3.55 -3.86 -9.32
N THR A 134 4.49 -3.03 -9.80
CA THR A 134 4.19 -1.91 -10.68
C THR A 134 3.56 -2.37 -11.99
N ALA A 135 4.16 -3.38 -12.64
CA ALA A 135 3.64 -3.90 -13.89
C ALA A 135 2.23 -4.51 -13.73
N ALA A 136 2.00 -5.29 -12.69
CA ALA A 136 0.68 -5.87 -12.41
C ALA A 136 -0.41 -4.80 -12.19
N ALA A 137 -0.05 -3.67 -11.58
CA ALA A 137 -1.00 -2.62 -11.27
C ALA A 137 -1.25 -1.66 -12.46
N PHE A 138 -0.23 -1.36 -13.28
CA PHE A 138 -0.28 -0.24 -14.22
C PHE A 138 -0.12 -0.64 -15.69
N LEU A 139 0.44 -1.80 -16.01
CA LEU A 139 0.57 -2.27 -17.38
C LEU A 139 -0.58 -3.23 -17.75
N PRO A 140 -1.00 -3.25 -19.02
CA PRO A 140 -1.90 -4.31 -19.49
C PRO A 140 -1.22 -5.66 -19.29
N LEU A 141 -2.00 -6.67 -18.87
CA LEU A 141 -1.48 -8.02 -18.73
C LEU A 141 -1.06 -8.57 -20.10
N PRO A 142 0.08 -9.28 -20.19
CA PRO A 142 0.49 -9.93 -21.43
C PRO A 142 -0.53 -11.01 -21.81
N LYS A 143 -0.69 -11.24 -23.11
CA LYS A 143 -1.65 -12.23 -23.63
C LYS A 143 -1.20 -13.66 -23.40
N ASP A 144 0.12 -13.88 -23.28
CA ASP A 144 0.75 -15.20 -23.15
C ASP A 144 1.66 -15.27 -21.93
N ILE A 145 1.97 -16.50 -21.50
CA ILE A 145 2.79 -16.78 -20.31
C ILE A 145 4.29 -16.58 -20.53
N ASP A 146 4.75 -16.53 -21.80
CA ASP A 146 6.18 -16.44 -22.15
C ASP A 146 6.72 -15.01 -22.20
N TYR A 147 5.99 -14.05 -21.64
CA TYR A 147 6.44 -12.68 -21.56
C TYR A 147 7.33 -12.42 -20.35
N GLN A 148 8.40 -11.68 -20.58
CA GLN A 148 9.34 -11.22 -19.57
C GLN A 148 9.19 -9.71 -19.37
N LEU A 149 9.27 -9.28 -18.11
CA LEU A 149 9.21 -7.87 -17.79
C LEU A 149 10.61 -7.24 -17.98
N HIS A 150 10.68 -6.20 -18.80
CA HIS A 150 11.90 -5.51 -19.19
C HIS A 150 11.89 -4.05 -18.73
N HIS A 151 13.07 -3.55 -18.30
CA HIS A 151 13.30 -2.13 -18.04
C HIS A 151 13.82 -1.47 -19.30
N LYS A 152 13.06 -0.54 -19.89
CA LYS A 152 13.39 0.09 -21.18
C LYS A 152 14.75 0.79 -21.20
N ASP A 153 15.12 1.42 -20.07
CA ASP A 153 16.41 2.08 -19.85
C ASP A 153 17.50 1.12 -19.36
N PHE A 154 17.18 -0.18 -19.20
CA PHE A 154 18.04 -1.22 -18.62
C PHE A 154 18.47 -0.96 -17.17
N ASN A 155 17.92 0.04 -16.50
CA ASN A 155 18.17 0.33 -15.10
C ASN A 155 17.15 -0.41 -14.23
N ILE A 156 17.58 -1.49 -13.57
CA ILE A 156 16.74 -2.33 -12.70
C ILE A 156 16.24 -1.60 -11.44
N ASP A 157 16.73 -0.40 -11.17
CA ASP A 157 16.28 0.43 -10.06
C ASP A 157 15.14 1.38 -10.46
N ASN A 158 14.98 1.66 -11.75
CA ASN A 158 13.91 2.48 -12.29
C ASN A 158 12.65 1.63 -12.52
N ASN A 159 11.86 1.45 -11.45
CA ASN A 159 10.65 0.64 -11.48
C ASN A 159 9.38 1.43 -11.83
N ALA A 160 9.52 2.60 -12.47
CA ALA A 160 8.39 3.40 -12.95
C ALA A 160 7.63 2.68 -14.06
N ALA A 161 6.30 2.80 -14.08
CA ALA A 161 5.44 2.08 -15.02
C ALA A 161 5.73 2.43 -16.48
N ASP A 162 6.08 3.69 -16.76
CA ASP A 162 6.46 4.18 -18.08
C ASP A 162 7.80 3.61 -18.59
N ASN A 163 8.66 3.16 -17.65
CA ASN A 163 9.92 2.48 -17.96
C ASN A 163 9.81 0.96 -18.10
N LEU A 164 8.66 0.38 -17.80
CA LEU A 164 8.46 -1.07 -17.84
C LEU A 164 7.69 -1.48 -19.10
N GLU A 165 8.03 -2.65 -19.65
CA GLU A 165 7.31 -3.26 -20.76
C GLU A 165 7.35 -4.78 -20.68
N TRP A 166 6.32 -5.44 -21.23
CA TRP A 166 6.31 -6.88 -21.40
C TRP A 166 6.89 -7.23 -22.78
N LEU A 167 7.89 -8.08 -22.82
CA LEU A 167 8.53 -8.57 -24.04
C LEU A 167 8.44 -10.09 -24.10
N SER A 168 8.28 -10.64 -25.30
CA SER A 168 8.50 -12.06 -25.53
C SER A 168 9.99 -12.42 -25.26
N SER A 169 10.27 -13.68 -24.99
CA SER A 169 11.64 -14.15 -24.76
C SER A 169 12.59 -13.82 -25.92
N GLN A 170 12.06 -13.82 -27.15
CA GLN A 170 12.84 -13.47 -28.35
C GLN A 170 13.17 -11.97 -28.39
N GLU A 171 12.20 -11.10 -28.18
CA GLU A 171 12.39 -9.65 -28.14
C GLU A 171 13.32 -9.22 -27.02
N HIS A 172 13.17 -9.83 -25.82
CA HIS A 172 14.02 -9.57 -24.67
C HIS A 172 15.50 -9.93 -24.98
N SER A 173 15.74 -11.10 -25.55
CA SER A 173 17.08 -11.53 -25.95
C SER A 173 17.69 -10.65 -27.04
N LYS A 174 16.87 -10.21 -28.01
CA LYS A 174 17.28 -9.30 -29.07
C LYS A 174 17.73 -7.95 -28.51
N LYS A 175 16.94 -7.31 -27.66
CA LYS A 175 17.27 -6.02 -27.03
C LYS A 175 18.57 -6.06 -26.23
N HIS A 176 18.78 -7.11 -25.44
CA HIS A 176 20.01 -7.29 -24.68
C HIS A 176 21.23 -7.51 -25.60
N SER A 177 21.05 -8.22 -26.71
CA SER A 177 22.10 -8.44 -27.71
C SER A 177 22.48 -7.16 -28.45
N GLU A 178 21.50 -6.32 -28.79
CA GLU A 178 21.71 -5.03 -29.46
C GLU A 178 22.50 -4.07 -28.56
N ARG A 179 22.09 -3.94 -27.27
CA ARG A 179 22.80 -3.14 -26.28
C ARG A 179 24.26 -3.58 -26.10
N SER A 180 24.51 -4.88 -25.98
CA SER A 180 25.88 -5.40 -25.82
C SER A 180 26.79 -5.05 -26.99
N LYS A 181 26.25 -4.91 -28.22
CA LYS A 181 26.97 -4.48 -29.38
C LYS A 181 27.27 -2.98 -29.40
N GLU A 182 26.35 -2.17 -28.87
CA GLU A 182 26.53 -0.73 -28.71
C GLU A 182 27.59 -0.42 -27.66
N ASP A 183 27.50 -1.02 -26.49
CA ASP A 183 28.48 -0.88 -25.38
C ASP A 183 29.90 -1.39 -25.80
N GLY A 184 29.98 -2.35 -26.73
CA GLY A 184 31.24 -2.87 -27.29
C GLY A 184 31.87 -2.02 -28.37
N LYS A 185 31.12 -1.08 -28.97
CA LYS A 185 31.65 -0.14 -30.02
C LYS A 185 32.24 1.13 -29.43
N GLU A 186 31.93 1.45 -28.16
CA GLU A 186 32.47 2.63 -27.46
C GLU A 186 33.81 2.38 -26.74
N ARG A 187 34.41 1.18 -26.89
CA ARG A 187 35.72 0.82 -26.34
C ARG A 187 36.70 0.64 -27.49
#